data_0f94c02b3b0cdcb17e3f63bdda68336b
#
_entry.id   0f94c02b3b0cdcb17e3f63bdda68336b
#
_cell.length_a   1.000
_cell.length_b   1.000
_cell.length_c   1.000
_cell.angle_alpha   90.00
_cell.angle_beta   90.00
_cell.angle_gamma   90.00
#
_symmetry.space_group_name_H-M   'P 1'
#
loop_
_entity.id
_entity.type
_entity.pdbx_description
1 polymer ?
#
loop_
_entity_poly.entity_id
_entity_poly.type
_entity_poly.pdbx_seq_one_letter_code
_entity_poly.pdbx_strand_id
1 'polypeptide(L)'
;GPSLRVIAAVQNAGDKYPGKEVVQVYISCPQTKQKKEFRRLIGYGKTKMLQPGEAEKVTIAIPLWLLASYSENVSCWFLEEGQYGLWVGNSLQKAELWGSLQLEGDVILSENVPVCGLKERLEELEPTREKVSEKEYLWHKKALELPNIVLNQDLFKKEVILYDYKEKTEGRAGEITDSLSADQLIAFTTGDPNRGQAFLAGQTRQTVPGAAAETTSAAAGKPWEIASIVLADGPAGLRLKKEYQVKD
;
A
#
# COMPACT_ATOMS: atom_id res chain seq x y z
N GLY A 1 -2.80 -14.22 9.70
CA GLY A 1 -3.14 -14.77 8.40
C GLY A 1 -2.07 -15.65 7.78
N PRO A 2 -2.37 -16.39 6.70
CA PRO A 2 -1.41 -17.22 6.02
C PRO A 2 -0.31 -16.38 5.38
N SER A 3 0.92 -16.85 5.50
CA SER A 3 2.09 -16.14 4.97
C SER A 3 3.08 -17.07 4.29
N LEU A 4 3.66 -16.61 3.20
CA LEU A 4 4.82 -17.21 2.56
C LEU A 4 6.09 -16.71 3.27
N ARG A 5 7.00 -17.61 3.58
CA ARG A 5 8.31 -17.25 4.14
C ARG A 5 9.39 -17.46 3.09
N VAL A 6 10.07 -16.39 2.70
CA VAL A 6 11.22 -16.42 1.80
C VAL A 6 12.47 -16.20 2.63
N ILE A 7 13.48 -17.09 2.47
CA ILE A 7 14.77 -17.01 3.15
C ILE A 7 15.86 -16.91 2.09
N ALA A 8 16.56 -15.78 2.05
CA ALA A 8 17.65 -15.52 1.12
C ALA A 8 18.98 -15.38 1.85
N ALA A 9 20.01 -16.09 1.40
CA ALA A 9 21.39 -15.87 1.88
C ALA A 9 22.01 -14.75 1.06
N VAL A 10 22.55 -13.76 1.75
CA VAL A 10 23.23 -12.59 1.17
C VAL A 10 24.64 -12.51 1.69
N GLN A 11 25.63 -12.40 0.81
CA GLN A 11 27.02 -12.27 1.16
C GLN A 11 27.61 -10.99 0.58
N ASN A 12 28.43 -10.30 1.35
CA ASN A 12 29.28 -9.24 0.82
C ASN A 12 30.49 -9.87 0.11
N ALA A 13 30.43 -9.88 -1.22
CA ALA A 13 31.49 -10.44 -2.07
C ALA A 13 32.64 -9.45 -2.34
N GLY A 14 32.58 -8.24 -1.76
CA GLY A 14 33.64 -7.25 -1.85
C GLY A 14 34.82 -7.60 -0.96
N ASP A 15 35.97 -6.95 -1.19
CA ASP A 15 37.23 -7.18 -0.45
C ASP A 15 37.61 -6.02 0.48
N LYS A 16 36.97 -4.85 0.36
CA LYS A 16 37.43 -3.63 1.06
C LYS A 16 36.37 -2.99 1.97
N TYR A 17 35.13 -2.89 1.50
CA TYR A 17 34.15 -2.05 2.17
C TYR A 17 32.98 -2.85 2.74
N PRO A 18 32.55 -2.52 3.96
CA PRO A 18 31.30 -3.04 4.47
C PRO A 18 30.11 -2.46 3.69
N GLY A 19 29.01 -3.23 3.59
CA GLY A 19 27.83 -2.82 2.86
C GLY A 19 26.54 -3.46 3.39
N LYS A 20 25.43 -2.91 2.95
CA LYS A 20 24.10 -3.49 3.17
C LYS A 20 23.47 -3.78 1.82
N GLU A 21 22.62 -4.81 1.78
CA GLU A 21 21.83 -5.12 0.59
C GLU A 21 20.36 -5.26 0.95
N VAL A 22 19.50 -5.02 -0.03
CA VAL A 22 18.06 -5.20 0.09
C VAL A 22 17.61 -6.36 -0.78
N VAL A 23 17.11 -7.41 -0.15
CA VAL A 23 16.43 -8.51 -0.85
C VAL A 23 15.00 -8.08 -1.15
N GLN A 24 14.60 -8.14 -2.40
CA GLN A 24 13.26 -7.80 -2.87
C GLN A 24 12.59 -9.07 -3.42
N VAL A 25 11.32 -9.26 -3.08
CA VAL A 25 10.52 -10.39 -3.54
C VAL A 25 9.38 -9.88 -4.39
N TYR A 26 9.26 -10.42 -5.59
CA TYR A 26 8.22 -10.05 -6.54
C TYR A 26 7.36 -11.26 -6.89
N ILE A 27 6.14 -10.99 -7.34
CA ILE A 27 5.20 -12.01 -7.83
C ILE A 27 4.71 -11.65 -9.22
N SER A 28 4.66 -12.65 -10.12
CA SER A 28 3.89 -12.59 -11.35
C SER A 28 2.58 -13.34 -11.11
N CYS A 29 1.46 -12.67 -11.35
CA CYS A 29 0.12 -13.26 -11.16
C CYS A 29 -0.44 -13.84 -12.45
N PRO A 30 -1.39 -14.79 -12.40
CA PRO A 30 -2.15 -15.23 -13.57
C PRO A 30 -2.82 -14.06 -14.29
N GLN A 31 -2.96 -14.18 -15.62
CA GLN A 31 -3.47 -13.12 -16.51
C GLN A 31 -4.70 -13.56 -17.31
N THR A 32 -5.41 -14.61 -16.87
CA THR A 32 -6.47 -15.23 -17.66
C THR A 32 -7.78 -14.47 -17.60
N LYS A 33 -8.15 -13.94 -16.41
CA LYS A 33 -9.42 -13.24 -16.18
C LYS A 33 -9.26 -11.73 -16.20
N GLN A 34 -8.11 -11.25 -15.78
CA GLN A 34 -7.80 -9.82 -15.71
C GLN A 34 -6.34 -9.59 -16.06
N LYS A 35 -6.08 -8.56 -16.87
CA LYS A 35 -4.71 -8.09 -17.12
C LYS A 35 -4.12 -7.49 -15.86
N LYS A 36 -2.88 -7.81 -15.57
CA LYS A 36 -2.14 -7.35 -14.42
C LYS A 36 -0.72 -6.98 -14.82
N GLU A 37 -0.03 -6.30 -13.93
CA GLU A 37 1.39 -6.03 -14.09
C GLU A 37 2.21 -7.33 -14.22
N PHE A 38 3.30 -7.28 -14.95
CA PHE A 38 4.16 -8.45 -15.15
C PHE A 38 4.78 -8.95 -13.83
N ARG A 39 5.18 -8.03 -12.96
CA ARG A 39 5.71 -8.32 -11.62
C ARG A 39 5.30 -7.25 -10.63
N ARG A 40 4.94 -7.68 -9.43
CA ARG A 40 4.57 -6.85 -8.28
C ARG A 40 5.53 -7.09 -7.14
N LEU A 41 6.02 -6.04 -6.50
CA LEU A 41 6.78 -6.15 -5.24
C LEU A 41 5.82 -6.56 -4.12
N ILE A 42 6.10 -7.70 -3.46
CA ILE A 42 5.27 -8.23 -2.38
C ILE A 42 5.99 -8.30 -1.04
N GLY A 43 7.28 -8.08 -1.03
CA GLY A 43 8.06 -8.05 0.22
C GLY A 43 9.50 -7.66 0.00
N TYR A 44 10.13 -7.19 1.06
CA TYR A 44 11.57 -6.91 1.06
C TYR A 44 12.15 -7.08 2.46
N GLY A 45 13.45 -7.29 2.51
CA GLY A 45 14.24 -7.32 3.74
C GLY A 45 15.61 -6.75 3.50
N LYS A 46 16.17 -6.07 4.50
CA LYS A 46 17.48 -5.44 4.41
C LYS A 46 18.46 -6.15 5.37
N THR A 47 19.69 -6.39 4.90
CA THR A 47 20.76 -6.93 5.73
C THR A 47 21.21 -5.92 6.79
N LYS A 48 21.82 -6.41 7.87
CA LYS A 48 22.74 -5.60 8.67
C LYS A 48 23.92 -5.13 7.81
N MET A 49 24.82 -4.35 8.40
CA MET A 49 26.10 -4.02 7.76
C MET A 49 26.96 -5.31 7.72
N LEU A 50 27.27 -5.79 6.52
CA LEU A 50 28.09 -6.96 6.28
C LEU A 50 29.53 -6.55 6.00
N GLN A 51 30.49 -7.08 6.73
CA GLN A 51 31.91 -6.94 6.43
C GLN A 51 32.28 -7.72 5.15
N PRO A 52 33.39 -7.42 4.48
CA PRO A 52 33.86 -8.22 3.38
C PRO A 52 33.91 -9.72 3.72
N GLY A 53 33.29 -10.56 2.88
CA GLY A 53 33.14 -11.99 3.08
C GLY A 53 32.03 -12.43 4.04
N GLU A 54 31.45 -11.51 4.82
CA GLU A 54 30.35 -11.81 5.76
C GLU A 54 29.06 -12.10 5.03
N ALA A 55 28.28 -13.05 5.56
CA ALA A 55 26.97 -13.45 5.04
C ALA A 55 25.88 -13.38 6.10
N GLU A 56 24.65 -13.15 5.66
CA GLU A 56 23.44 -13.14 6.48
C GLU A 56 22.28 -13.84 5.76
N LYS A 57 21.42 -14.51 6.53
CA LYS A 57 20.13 -15.01 6.04
C LYS A 57 19.05 -13.97 6.34
N VAL A 58 18.49 -13.37 5.30
CA VAL A 58 17.35 -12.45 5.38
C VAL A 58 16.08 -13.26 5.27
N THR A 59 15.20 -13.18 6.27
CA THR A 59 13.90 -13.84 6.28
C THR A 59 12.80 -12.78 6.05
N ILE A 60 11.95 -13.03 5.05
CA ILE A 60 10.87 -12.13 4.65
C ILE A 60 9.56 -12.91 4.79
N ALA A 61 8.66 -12.45 5.65
CA ALA A 61 7.31 -12.98 5.78
C ALA A 61 6.36 -12.17 4.90
N ILE A 62 5.68 -12.82 3.99
CA ILE A 62 4.83 -12.20 2.98
C ILE A 62 3.40 -12.66 3.21
N PRO A 63 2.48 -11.81 3.65
CA PRO A 63 1.07 -12.15 3.76
C PRO A 63 0.51 -12.53 2.39
N LEU A 64 -0.19 -13.67 2.31
CA LEU A 64 -0.68 -14.18 1.01
C LEU A 64 -1.76 -13.28 0.38
N TRP A 65 -2.43 -12.43 1.13
CA TRP A 65 -3.38 -11.46 0.57
C TRP A 65 -2.72 -10.43 -0.37
N LEU A 66 -1.40 -10.21 -0.27
CA LEU A 66 -0.66 -9.35 -1.22
C LEU A 66 -0.62 -9.89 -2.65
N LEU A 67 -1.00 -11.15 -2.86
CA LEU A 67 -1.13 -11.74 -4.18
C LEU A 67 -2.44 -11.34 -4.87
N ALA A 68 -3.41 -10.79 -4.12
CA ALA A 68 -4.70 -10.41 -4.66
C ALA A 68 -4.63 -9.21 -5.59
N SER A 69 -5.56 -9.15 -6.53
CA SER A 69 -5.81 -8.01 -7.40
C SER A 69 -7.25 -7.54 -7.23
N TYR A 70 -7.49 -6.25 -7.42
CA TYR A 70 -8.84 -5.71 -7.39
C TYR A 70 -9.48 -5.84 -8.77
N SER A 71 -10.73 -6.32 -8.81
CA SER A 71 -11.56 -6.33 -10.00
C SER A 71 -12.63 -5.25 -9.92
N GLU A 72 -12.54 -4.25 -10.79
CA GLU A 72 -13.57 -3.20 -10.90
C GLU A 72 -14.90 -3.77 -11.42
N ASN A 73 -14.85 -4.81 -12.25
CA ASN A 73 -16.06 -5.39 -12.85
C ASN A 73 -16.99 -6.03 -11.82
N VAL A 74 -16.41 -6.63 -10.77
CA VAL A 74 -17.16 -7.31 -9.71
C VAL A 74 -16.89 -6.70 -8.34
N SER A 75 -16.19 -5.60 -8.29
CA SER A 75 -15.90 -4.80 -7.08
C SER A 75 -15.36 -5.63 -5.92
N CYS A 76 -14.39 -6.50 -6.20
CA CYS A 76 -13.80 -7.37 -5.18
C CYS A 76 -12.28 -7.46 -5.28
N TRP A 77 -11.62 -7.75 -4.15
CA TRP A 77 -10.25 -8.24 -4.12
C TRP A 77 -10.26 -9.74 -4.25
N PHE A 78 -9.54 -10.28 -5.20
CA PHE A 78 -9.51 -11.71 -5.46
C PHE A 78 -8.12 -12.21 -5.83
N LEU A 79 -7.88 -13.49 -5.56
CA LEU A 79 -6.79 -14.25 -6.14
C LEU A 79 -7.33 -15.07 -7.29
N GLU A 80 -6.70 -14.96 -8.44
CA GLU A 80 -7.07 -15.70 -9.64
C GLU A 80 -6.47 -17.09 -9.58
N GLU A 81 -7.24 -18.11 -9.99
CA GLU A 81 -6.75 -19.46 -10.19
C GLU A 81 -5.57 -19.47 -11.17
N GLY A 82 -4.54 -20.28 -10.87
CA GLY A 82 -3.42 -20.47 -11.77
C GLY A 82 -2.06 -20.43 -11.09
N GLN A 83 -1.03 -20.30 -11.91
CA GLN A 83 0.35 -20.31 -11.49
C GLN A 83 0.87 -18.89 -11.26
N TYR A 84 1.48 -18.66 -10.10
CA TYR A 84 2.14 -17.45 -9.70
C TYR A 84 3.66 -17.65 -9.73
N GLY A 85 4.41 -16.76 -10.37
CA GLY A 85 5.88 -16.82 -10.40
C GLY A 85 6.51 -16.05 -9.26
N LEU A 86 7.32 -16.69 -8.44
CA LEU A 86 8.04 -16.07 -7.32
C LEU A 86 9.44 -15.67 -7.76
N TRP A 87 9.75 -14.37 -7.67
CA TRP A 87 11.02 -13.80 -8.10
C TRP A 87 11.74 -13.16 -6.92
N VAL A 88 13.05 -13.34 -6.85
CA VAL A 88 13.88 -12.79 -5.77
C VAL A 88 15.12 -12.14 -6.35
N GLY A 89 15.48 -10.98 -5.85
CA GLY A 89 16.68 -10.25 -6.28
C GLY A 89 16.88 -8.96 -5.48
N ASN A 90 17.83 -8.15 -5.88
CA ASN A 90 18.07 -6.84 -5.27
C ASN A 90 17.46 -5.68 -6.07
N SER A 91 16.83 -5.98 -7.18
CA SER A 91 16.06 -5.02 -7.99
C SER A 91 15.11 -5.77 -8.91
N LEU A 92 14.11 -5.06 -9.47
CA LEU A 92 13.17 -5.62 -10.44
C LEU A 92 13.87 -6.26 -11.65
N GLN A 93 14.93 -5.62 -12.14
CA GLN A 93 15.68 -6.08 -13.31
C GLN A 93 16.53 -7.32 -13.05
N LYS A 94 17.08 -7.43 -11.84
CA LYS A 94 17.97 -8.51 -11.42
C LYS A 94 17.26 -9.62 -10.65
N ALA A 95 15.93 -9.50 -10.47
CA ALA A 95 15.16 -10.57 -9.83
C ALA A 95 15.12 -11.80 -10.73
N GLU A 96 15.45 -12.95 -10.14
CA GLU A 96 15.43 -14.27 -10.78
C GLU A 96 14.22 -15.06 -10.27
N LEU A 97 13.69 -15.94 -11.13
CA LEU A 97 12.61 -16.84 -10.77
C LEU A 97 13.13 -17.92 -9.85
N TRP A 98 12.61 -18.00 -8.63
CA TRP A 98 13.00 -18.97 -7.61
C TRP A 98 12.05 -20.15 -7.47
N GLY A 99 10.81 -19.97 -7.92
CA GLY A 99 9.78 -20.98 -7.82
C GLY A 99 8.44 -20.48 -8.26
N SER A 100 7.42 -21.29 -8.03
CA SER A 100 6.04 -20.93 -8.31
C SER A 100 5.11 -21.32 -7.17
N LEU A 101 3.94 -20.65 -7.16
CA LEU A 101 2.82 -21.02 -6.32
C LEU A 101 1.68 -21.41 -7.27
N GLN A 102 0.96 -22.48 -6.96
CA GLN A 102 -0.20 -22.93 -7.73
C GLN A 102 -1.44 -22.77 -6.86
N LEU A 103 -2.40 -21.98 -7.32
CA LEU A 103 -3.71 -21.81 -6.68
C LEU A 103 -4.75 -22.60 -7.47
N GLU A 104 -5.49 -23.47 -6.79
CA GLU A 104 -6.58 -24.26 -7.35
C GLU A 104 -7.93 -23.55 -7.07
N GLY A 105 -8.44 -22.87 -8.10
CA GLY A 105 -9.68 -22.09 -8.04
C GLY A 105 -9.51 -20.67 -7.48
N ASP A 106 -10.40 -19.77 -7.89
CA ASP A 106 -10.40 -18.39 -7.45
C ASP A 106 -10.75 -18.25 -5.96
N VAL A 107 -10.17 -17.23 -5.32
CA VAL A 107 -10.49 -16.87 -3.94
C VAL A 107 -10.89 -15.41 -3.87
N ILE A 108 -12.10 -15.12 -3.44
CA ILE A 108 -12.55 -13.76 -3.13
C ILE A 108 -12.14 -13.45 -1.69
N LEU A 109 -11.34 -12.41 -1.49
CA LEU A 109 -10.89 -11.96 -0.17
C LEU A 109 -11.84 -10.94 0.43
N SER A 110 -12.37 -10.02 -0.37
CA SER A 110 -13.37 -9.04 0.08
C SER A 110 -14.23 -8.57 -1.08
N GLU A 111 -15.51 -8.34 -0.79
CA GLU A 111 -16.44 -7.67 -1.68
C GLU A 111 -16.57 -6.21 -1.24
N ASN A 112 -16.60 -5.29 -2.20
CA ASN A 112 -16.63 -3.86 -1.93
C ASN A 112 -17.81 -3.21 -2.66
N VAL A 113 -18.33 -2.13 -2.09
CA VAL A 113 -19.33 -1.30 -2.76
C VAL A 113 -18.62 -0.08 -3.34
N PRO A 114 -18.63 0.11 -4.68
CA PRO A 114 -18.00 1.28 -5.29
C PRO A 114 -18.77 2.55 -4.87
N VAL A 115 -18.06 3.47 -4.20
CA VAL A 115 -18.65 4.73 -3.69
C VAL A 115 -18.50 5.86 -4.72
N CYS A 116 -17.44 5.82 -5.54
CA CYS A 116 -17.10 6.85 -6.53
C CYS A 116 -16.73 6.18 -7.86
N GLY A 117 -17.70 5.62 -8.55
CA GLY A 117 -17.49 5.08 -9.90
C GLY A 117 -17.11 6.18 -10.89
N LEU A 118 -16.17 5.88 -11.79
CA LEU A 118 -15.83 6.77 -12.89
C LEU A 118 -17.06 6.91 -13.83
N LYS A 119 -17.37 8.13 -14.24
CA LYS A 119 -18.44 8.41 -15.23
C LYS A 119 -18.06 7.91 -16.62
N GLU A 120 -16.78 7.96 -16.94
CA GLU A 120 -16.21 7.49 -18.21
C GLU A 120 -15.02 6.58 -17.91
N ARG A 121 -14.88 5.49 -18.67
CA ARG A 121 -13.70 4.63 -18.57
C ARG A 121 -12.52 5.36 -19.16
N LEU A 122 -11.42 5.38 -18.41
CA LEU A 122 -10.13 5.84 -18.90
C LEU A 122 -9.49 4.76 -19.77
N GLU A 123 -8.79 5.18 -20.82
CA GLU A 123 -7.95 4.26 -21.60
C GLU A 123 -6.78 3.80 -20.73
N GLU A 124 -6.62 2.49 -20.59
CA GLU A 124 -5.50 1.90 -19.88
C GLU A 124 -4.32 1.69 -20.83
N LEU A 125 -3.11 1.92 -20.31
CA LEU A 125 -1.89 1.57 -21.02
C LEU A 125 -1.77 0.05 -21.14
N GLU A 126 -1.86 -0.46 -22.36
CA GLU A 126 -1.64 -1.87 -22.62
C GLU A 126 -0.19 -2.11 -23.09
N PRO A 127 0.53 -3.07 -22.49
CA PRO A 127 1.81 -3.50 -23.03
C PRO A 127 1.59 -4.14 -24.42
N THR A 128 2.49 -3.89 -25.36
CA THR A 128 2.42 -4.49 -26.68
C THR A 128 2.36 -6.02 -26.58
N ARG A 129 1.31 -6.62 -27.11
CA ARG A 129 0.96 -8.05 -26.97
C ARG A 129 2.14 -9.01 -27.26
N GLU A 130 2.98 -8.69 -28.22
CA GLU A 130 4.12 -9.52 -28.61
C GLU A 130 5.21 -9.66 -27.55
N LYS A 131 5.44 -8.60 -26.76
CA LYS A 131 6.50 -8.62 -25.75
C LYS A 131 6.07 -9.23 -24.41
N VAL A 132 4.78 -9.18 -24.10
CA VAL A 132 4.25 -9.75 -22.85
C VAL A 132 4.08 -11.25 -22.98
N SER A 133 3.54 -11.74 -24.10
CA SER A 133 3.31 -13.17 -24.31
C SER A 133 4.60 -13.99 -24.31
N GLU A 134 5.70 -13.46 -24.90
CA GLU A 134 6.98 -14.15 -24.91
C GLU A 134 7.60 -14.23 -23.51
N LYS A 135 7.57 -13.14 -22.74
CA LYS A 135 8.08 -13.13 -21.37
C LYS A 135 7.25 -14.00 -20.43
N GLU A 136 5.92 -14.02 -20.56
CA GLU A 136 5.04 -14.91 -19.81
C GLU A 136 5.34 -16.39 -20.16
N TYR A 137 5.42 -16.72 -21.41
CA TYR A 137 5.74 -18.08 -21.83
C TYR A 137 7.09 -18.56 -21.29
N LEU A 138 8.11 -17.70 -21.33
CA LEU A 138 9.45 -18.06 -20.87
C LEU A 138 9.51 -18.35 -19.38
N TRP A 139 8.83 -17.57 -18.53
CA TRP A 139 8.87 -17.85 -17.10
C TRP A 139 8.04 -19.08 -16.71
N HIS A 140 6.89 -19.31 -17.31
CA HIS A 140 6.09 -20.51 -17.07
C HIS A 140 6.87 -21.77 -17.40
N LYS A 141 7.59 -21.78 -18.55
CA LYS A 141 8.44 -22.89 -18.90
C LYS A 141 9.56 -23.14 -17.89
N LYS A 142 10.23 -22.07 -17.42
CA LYS A 142 11.27 -22.17 -16.41
C LYS A 142 10.70 -22.59 -15.05
N ALA A 143 9.49 -22.20 -14.72
CA ALA A 143 8.84 -22.56 -13.47
C ALA A 143 8.59 -24.07 -13.31
N LEU A 144 8.46 -24.83 -14.43
CA LEU A 144 8.30 -26.28 -14.39
C LEU A 144 9.53 -27.00 -13.81
N GLU A 145 10.69 -26.38 -13.88
CA GLU A 145 11.96 -26.92 -13.39
C GLU A 145 12.28 -26.48 -11.96
N LEU A 146 11.45 -25.65 -11.35
CA LEU A 146 11.66 -25.03 -10.06
C LEU A 146 10.65 -25.53 -9.01
N PRO A 147 10.93 -25.32 -7.72
CA PRO A 147 9.99 -25.67 -6.66
C PRO A 147 8.61 -25.03 -6.88
N ASN A 148 7.55 -25.82 -6.67
CA ASN A 148 6.17 -25.36 -6.74
C ASN A 148 5.47 -25.64 -5.41
N ILE A 149 4.73 -24.65 -4.89
CA ILE A 149 3.93 -24.75 -3.69
C ILE A 149 2.46 -24.66 -4.07
N VAL A 150 1.68 -25.68 -3.75
CA VAL A 150 0.23 -25.67 -3.98
C VAL A 150 -0.44 -24.90 -2.82
N LEU A 151 -1.22 -23.88 -3.17
CA LEU A 151 -2.02 -23.08 -2.25
C LEU A 151 -3.45 -23.63 -2.26
N ASN A 152 -3.92 -24.07 -1.10
CA ASN A 152 -5.31 -24.47 -0.94
C ASN A 152 -6.17 -23.25 -0.65
N GLN A 153 -7.35 -23.14 -1.26
CA GLN A 153 -8.35 -22.10 -0.99
C GLN A 153 -8.71 -22.00 0.51
N ASP A 154 -8.66 -23.13 1.23
CA ASP A 154 -8.96 -23.16 2.67
C ASP A 154 -8.02 -22.29 3.52
N LEU A 155 -6.81 -21.99 3.01
CA LEU A 155 -5.88 -21.07 3.65
C LEU A 155 -6.47 -19.66 3.77
N PHE A 156 -7.37 -19.27 2.87
CA PHE A 156 -7.93 -17.93 2.78
C PHE A 156 -9.32 -17.80 3.42
N LYS A 157 -9.99 -18.89 3.74
CA LYS A 157 -11.37 -18.88 4.26
C LYS A 157 -11.56 -18.21 5.63
N LYS A 158 -10.46 -17.92 6.36
CA LYS A 158 -10.51 -17.32 7.69
C LYS A 158 -10.20 -15.81 7.72
N GLU A 159 -9.89 -15.22 6.57
CA GLU A 159 -9.47 -13.82 6.49
C GLU A 159 -10.29 -12.99 5.51
N VAL A 160 -11.59 -13.19 5.48
CA VAL A 160 -12.44 -12.09 5.03
C VAL A 160 -12.28 -11.01 6.10
N ILE A 161 -11.34 -10.09 5.91
CA ILE A 161 -11.32 -8.83 6.63
C ILE A 161 -12.53 -8.07 6.09
N LEU A 162 -13.67 -8.35 6.66
CA LEU A 162 -14.76 -7.40 6.63
C LEU A 162 -14.22 -6.21 7.43
N TYR A 163 -13.83 -5.16 6.73
CA TYR A 163 -13.73 -3.86 7.38
C TYR A 163 -15.13 -3.57 7.90
N ASP A 164 -15.39 -3.98 9.12
CA ASP A 164 -16.58 -3.56 9.82
C ASP A 164 -16.36 -2.10 10.19
N TYR A 165 -16.82 -1.22 9.30
CA TYR A 165 -16.90 0.23 9.57
C TYR A 165 -17.78 0.54 10.79
N LYS A 166 -18.31 -0.48 11.45
CA LYS A 166 -19.10 -0.39 12.66
C LYS A 166 -18.32 -0.69 13.94
N GLU A 167 -17.02 -0.95 13.86
CA GLU A 167 -16.21 -0.93 15.08
C GLU A 167 -16.31 0.46 15.68
N LYS A 168 -17.21 0.60 16.65
CA LYS A 168 -17.32 1.81 17.45
C LYS A 168 -15.99 2.02 18.14
N THR A 169 -15.39 3.17 17.90
CA THR A 169 -14.22 3.59 18.67
C THR A 169 -14.67 3.69 20.13
N GLU A 170 -14.17 2.81 20.97
CA GLU A 170 -14.50 2.81 22.39
C GLU A 170 -13.86 4.02 23.10
N GLY A 171 -14.48 4.50 24.16
CA GLY A 171 -13.98 5.59 25.00
C GLY A 171 -14.34 6.99 24.48
N ARG A 172 -13.68 8.01 25.04
CA ARG A 172 -13.99 9.43 24.82
C ARG A 172 -13.98 9.85 23.33
N ALA A 173 -13.12 9.24 22.52
CA ALA A 173 -13.07 9.54 21.08
C ALA A 173 -14.34 9.05 20.37
N GLY A 174 -14.86 7.88 20.73
CA GLY A 174 -16.13 7.35 20.20
C GLY A 174 -17.32 8.23 20.59
N GLU A 175 -17.41 8.62 21.87
CA GLU A 175 -18.47 9.51 22.37
C GLU A 175 -18.48 10.85 21.62
N ILE A 176 -17.30 11.43 21.35
CA ILE A 176 -17.18 12.66 20.57
C ILE A 176 -17.66 12.43 19.15
N THR A 177 -17.19 11.37 18.49
CA THR A 177 -17.53 11.06 17.09
C THR A 177 -19.03 10.82 16.93
N ASP A 178 -19.65 10.07 17.84
CA ASP A 178 -21.09 9.78 17.83
C ASP A 178 -21.96 11.03 18.08
N SER A 179 -21.41 12.06 18.72
CA SER A 179 -22.10 13.33 19.01
C SER A 179 -22.02 14.36 17.89
N LEU A 180 -21.12 14.18 16.92
CA LEU A 180 -20.91 15.11 15.81
C LEU A 180 -21.89 14.83 14.67
N SER A 181 -22.39 15.91 14.05
CA SER A 181 -23.16 15.79 12.82
C SER A 181 -22.28 15.38 11.63
N ALA A 182 -22.88 14.87 10.56
CA ALA A 182 -22.16 14.54 9.33
C ALA A 182 -21.38 15.73 8.76
N ASP A 183 -21.95 16.94 8.81
CA ASP A 183 -21.27 18.16 8.34
C ASP A 183 -20.06 18.49 9.20
N GLN A 184 -20.14 18.28 10.52
CA GLN A 184 -19.03 18.46 11.43
C GLN A 184 -17.93 17.45 11.20
N LEU A 185 -18.29 16.17 10.95
CA LEU A 185 -17.33 15.12 10.62
C LEU A 185 -16.62 15.39 9.28
N ILE A 186 -17.36 15.85 8.26
CA ILE A 186 -16.80 16.28 6.99
C ILE A 186 -15.84 17.44 7.17
N ALA A 187 -16.23 18.46 7.92
CA ALA A 187 -15.38 19.61 8.21
C ALA A 187 -14.10 19.20 8.97
N PHE A 188 -14.22 18.23 9.88
CA PHE A 188 -13.08 17.68 10.63
C PHE A 188 -12.06 16.98 9.75
N THR A 189 -12.54 16.23 8.75
CA THR A 189 -11.68 15.46 7.82
C THR A 189 -11.11 16.33 6.69
N THR A 190 -11.78 17.42 6.33
CA THR A 190 -11.30 18.35 5.29
C THR A 190 -10.38 19.45 5.82
N GLY A 191 -10.34 19.67 7.11
CA GLY A 191 -9.67 20.80 7.74
C GLY A 191 -10.42 22.13 7.51
N ASP A 192 -9.86 23.23 7.98
CA ASP A 192 -10.45 24.55 7.80
C ASP A 192 -9.88 25.24 6.53
N PRO A 193 -10.57 25.19 5.39
CA PRO A 193 -10.16 25.95 4.23
C PRO A 193 -10.46 27.43 4.46
N ASN A 194 -9.56 28.27 4.00
CA ASN A 194 -9.71 29.72 4.02
C ASN A 194 -10.97 30.16 3.25
N ARG A 195 -12.09 30.36 3.92
CA ARG A 195 -13.31 30.84 3.29
C ARG A 195 -13.17 32.34 2.98
N GLY A 196 -12.82 32.67 1.74
CA GLY A 196 -13.01 34.03 1.21
C GLY A 196 -11.79 34.79 0.70
N GLN A 197 -10.64 34.15 0.52
CA GLN A 197 -9.52 34.73 -0.23
C GLN A 197 -9.03 33.77 -1.31
N ALA A 198 -8.45 34.31 -2.39
CA ALA A 198 -7.92 33.50 -3.47
C ALA A 198 -7.05 32.38 -2.92
N PHE A 199 -7.28 31.16 -3.41
CA PHE A 199 -6.59 29.96 -3.02
C PHE A 199 -5.11 30.05 -3.42
N LEU A 200 -4.33 30.65 -2.54
CA LEU A 200 -2.88 30.61 -2.59
C LEU A 200 -2.42 29.65 -1.49
N ALA A 201 -1.71 28.60 -1.87
CA ALA A 201 -1.16 27.64 -0.93
C ALA A 201 -0.40 28.37 0.21
N GLY A 202 -0.72 28.07 1.46
CA GLY A 202 -0.09 28.67 2.64
C GLY A 202 -0.75 29.94 3.16
N GLN A 203 -1.96 30.29 2.72
CA GLN A 203 -2.77 31.33 3.33
C GLN A 203 -4.00 30.70 4.00
N THR A 204 -3.85 30.40 5.25
CA THR A 204 -4.94 29.91 6.08
C THR A 204 -5.32 30.98 7.11
N ARG A 205 -6.54 30.92 7.63
CA ARG A 205 -7.14 31.87 8.56
C ARG A 205 -6.66 31.65 10.01
N GLN A 206 -5.45 31.17 10.19
CA GLN A 206 -5.10 30.41 11.36
C GLN A 206 -4.39 31.19 12.42
N THR A 207 -4.36 30.53 13.58
CA THR A 207 -3.51 30.86 14.71
C THR A 207 -2.04 30.94 14.33
N VAL A 208 -1.60 30.18 13.33
CA VAL A 208 -0.20 30.19 12.86
C VAL A 208 -0.13 30.60 11.38
N PRO A 209 0.19 31.85 11.07
CA PRO A 209 0.30 32.33 9.70
C PRO A 209 1.35 31.55 8.88
N GLY A 210 0.96 31.13 7.69
CA GLY A 210 1.78 30.30 6.82
C GLY A 210 1.60 28.80 6.99
N ALA A 211 0.79 28.35 7.95
CA ALA A 211 0.41 26.95 8.07
C ALA A 211 -0.43 26.49 6.86
N ALA A 212 -0.37 25.21 6.51
CA ALA A 212 -1.13 24.66 5.40
C ALA A 212 -2.61 24.47 5.75
N ALA A 213 -2.91 24.03 6.96
CA ALA A 213 -4.27 23.83 7.46
C ALA A 213 -4.31 23.74 9.01
N GLU A 214 -5.51 23.81 9.56
CA GLU A 214 -5.82 23.43 10.94
C GLU A 214 -6.95 22.41 10.95
N THR A 215 -6.97 21.52 11.95
CA THR A 215 -7.94 20.42 11.96
C THR A 215 -9.31 20.79 12.51
N THR A 216 -9.43 21.82 13.33
CA THR A 216 -10.64 22.01 14.14
C THR A 216 -11.16 23.42 14.35
N SER A 217 -10.53 24.44 13.77
CA SER A 217 -10.80 25.83 14.18
C SER A 217 -12.24 26.33 14.03
N ALA A 218 -12.99 25.78 13.09
CA ALA A 218 -14.37 26.24 12.86
C ALA A 218 -15.45 25.16 13.02
N ALA A 219 -15.09 23.88 12.89
CA ALA A 219 -16.05 22.80 12.79
C ALA A 219 -16.41 22.16 14.13
N ALA A 220 -15.49 22.15 15.06
CA ALA A 220 -15.72 21.68 16.42
C ALA A 220 -16.41 22.75 17.25
N GLY A 221 -17.62 23.10 16.83
CA GLY A 221 -18.50 23.90 17.66
C GLY A 221 -18.63 23.23 19.02
N LYS A 222 -18.60 24.06 20.10
CA LYS A 222 -18.94 23.61 21.43
C LYS A 222 -20.06 22.56 21.40
N PRO A 223 -19.97 21.42 22.08
CA PRO A 223 -19.51 21.38 23.48
C PRO A 223 -18.15 20.71 23.71
N TRP A 224 -17.46 20.23 22.66
CA TRP A 224 -16.22 19.49 22.84
C TRP A 224 -15.01 20.43 22.64
N GLU A 225 -14.21 20.63 23.66
CA GLU A 225 -12.91 21.29 23.53
C GLU A 225 -11.92 20.35 22.86
N ILE A 226 -11.99 20.25 21.51
CA ILE A 226 -11.03 19.49 20.74
C ILE A 226 -9.90 20.44 20.36
N ALA A 227 -8.67 20.09 20.75
CA ALA A 227 -7.50 20.87 20.40
C ALA A 227 -7.27 20.88 18.89
N SER A 228 -7.07 22.06 18.33
CA SER A 228 -6.68 22.19 16.92
C SER A 228 -5.23 21.76 16.72
N ILE A 229 -4.98 20.99 15.66
CA ILE A 229 -3.64 20.62 15.21
C ILE A 229 -3.31 21.45 13.99
N VAL A 230 -2.20 22.17 14.05
CA VAL A 230 -1.70 22.99 12.95
C VAL A 230 -0.85 22.09 12.04
N LEU A 231 -1.18 22.07 10.75
CA LEU A 231 -0.48 21.31 9.72
C LEU A 231 0.39 22.25 8.91
N ALA A 232 1.65 21.92 8.75
CA ALA A 232 2.60 22.69 7.95
C ALA A 232 3.20 21.81 6.82
N ASP A 233 3.54 22.44 5.70
CA ASP A 233 4.20 21.77 4.59
C ASP A 233 5.56 21.20 5.04
N GLY A 234 5.79 19.90 4.71
CA GLY A 234 6.98 19.17 5.10
C GLY A 234 8.07 19.06 4.02
N PRO A 235 7.75 18.68 2.76
CA PRO A 235 8.76 18.31 1.77
C PRO A 235 9.74 19.41 1.40
N ALA A 236 9.31 20.67 1.41
CA ALA A 236 10.16 21.84 1.11
C ALA A 236 10.60 22.61 2.38
N GLY A 237 10.45 21.99 3.56
CA GLY A 237 10.68 22.64 4.85
C GLY A 237 9.47 23.42 5.36
N LEU A 238 9.51 23.79 6.62
CA LEU A 238 8.46 24.55 7.27
C LEU A 238 8.38 25.96 6.69
N ARG A 239 7.23 26.32 6.12
CA ARG A 239 6.96 27.64 5.51
C ARG A 239 6.13 28.54 6.41
N LEU A 240 6.35 28.48 7.70
CA LEU A 240 5.69 29.35 8.68
C LEU A 240 6.28 30.75 8.61
N LYS A 241 5.48 31.79 8.91
CA LYS A 241 6.01 33.13 9.08
C LYS A 241 6.91 33.15 10.32
N LYS A 242 8.08 33.77 10.19
CA LYS A 242 9.06 33.84 11.29
C LYS A 242 8.54 34.64 12.49
N GLU A 243 7.69 35.63 12.23
CA GLU A 243 7.10 36.50 13.23
C GLU A 243 5.63 36.75 12.88
N TYR A 244 4.74 36.70 13.87
CA TYR A 244 3.33 37.02 13.72
C TYR A 244 2.75 37.51 15.04
N GLN A 245 1.71 38.32 14.94
CA GLN A 245 0.97 38.81 16.14
C GLN A 245 -0.24 37.91 16.35
N VAL A 246 -0.38 37.41 17.56
CA VAL A 246 -1.61 36.76 18.01
C VAL A 246 -2.58 37.85 18.37
N LYS A 247 -3.75 37.90 17.73
CA LYS A 247 -4.85 38.75 18.17
C LYS A 247 -5.65 37.94 19.19
N ASP A 248 -5.71 38.47 20.40
CA ASP A 248 -6.59 38.00 21.48
C ASP A 248 -8.07 38.08 21.08
#